data_b0b721791b504e355c5c406390e6d731
#
_entry.id   b0b721791b504e355c5c406390e6d731
#
_cell.length_a   1.000
_cell.length_b   1.000
_cell.length_c   1.000
_cell.angle_alpha   90.00
_cell.angle_beta   90.00
_cell.angle_gamma   90.00
#
_symmetry.space_group_name_H-M   'P 1'
#
loop_
_entity.id
_entity.type
_entity.pdbx_description
1 polymer ?
#
loop_
_entity_poly.entity_id
_entity_poly.type
_entity_poly.pdbx_seq_one_letter_code
_entity_poly.pdbx_strand_id
1 'polypeptide(L)'
;MWQPIDTLLDRFREDFGEPRSLRRLLAEQPCIAEPLAMPRQGVSANAVVCWHEWGAIGALSWPRLRPGEVRGWGPSGNRYASFTVHRPEFTQFGRCKEVKHWHCDIQDVQGLAAAKSDLTAFASLDAMVETHSPAMIADISESGLAKNLAHDEIRLLHRVNPSDHFAHYAWDGRLFLINDGGAHHFAAARYIAARLVKPVPLAGTLRRYSIDAQAVASLKRDFDLFAIPDQAEACNGLHDAMQALRAPYLWRRLPRALDGRRAIFLPRNTPRAVRAAALLREAGVFDLGEHLGDLLHRQASAAPPL
;
A
#
# COMPACT_ATOMS: atom_id res chain seq x y z
N MET A 1 31.96 33.59 -9.77
CA MET A 1 32.22 33.60 -8.32
C MET A 1 31.31 34.62 -7.64
N TRP A 2 29.98 34.39 -7.66
CA TRP A 2 28.96 35.27 -7.08
C TRP A 2 27.89 34.43 -6.32
N GLN A 3 28.35 33.69 -5.30
CA GLN A 3 27.47 32.83 -4.50
C GLN A 3 27.03 33.39 -3.12
N PRO A 4 27.56 34.42 -2.53
CA PRO A 4 27.16 34.77 -1.16
C PRO A 4 25.89 35.65 -1.05
N ILE A 5 25.53 36.45 -2.06
CA ILE A 5 24.42 37.41 -1.95
C ILE A 5 23.06 36.72 -2.15
N ASP A 6 22.96 35.83 -3.11
CA ASP A 6 21.71 35.07 -3.36
C ASP A 6 21.35 34.15 -2.20
N THR A 7 22.34 33.54 -1.58
CA THR A 7 22.13 32.65 -0.41
C THR A 7 21.65 33.44 0.82
N LEU A 8 22.12 34.65 1.02
CA LEU A 8 21.67 35.53 2.11
C LEU A 8 20.25 36.05 1.87
N LEU A 9 19.94 36.43 0.64
CA LEU A 9 18.60 36.86 0.24
C LEU A 9 17.56 35.72 0.35
N ASP A 10 17.96 34.50 -0.03
CA ASP A 10 17.12 33.32 0.10
C ASP A 10 16.83 32.98 1.57
N ARG A 11 17.83 33.04 2.46
CA ARG A 11 17.63 32.88 3.92
C ARG A 11 16.71 33.94 4.48
N PHE A 12 16.89 35.21 4.09
CA PHE A 12 16.04 36.29 4.53
C PHE A 12 14.57 36.07 4.10
N ARG A 13 14.34 35.63 2.87
CA ARG A 13 12.99 35.30 2.38
C ARG A 13 12.38 34.08 3.07
N GLU A 14 13.19 33.08 3.40
CA GLU A 14 12.73 31.91 4.19
C GLU A 14 12.33 32.30 5.61
N ASP A 15 12.99 33.31 6.22
CA ASP A 15 12.58 33.86 7.51
C ASP A 15 11.17 34.48 7.44
N PHE A 16 10.79 35.04 6.29
CA PHE A 16 9.41 35.48 6.00
C PHE A 16 8.50 34.34 5.55
N GLY A 17 8.99 33.12 5.48
CA GLY A 17 8.24 31.91 5.20
C GLY A 17 8.05 31.60 3.72
N GLU A 18 8.84 32.17 2.81
CA GLU A 18 8.88 31.76 1.41
C GLU A 18 9.68 30.44 1.28
N PRO A 19 9.15 29.34 0.69
CA PRO A 19 9.83 28.04 0.65
C PRO A 19 10.87 27.95 -0.49
N ARG A 20 11.91 28.79 -0.44
CA ARG A 20 12.93 28.91 -1.49
C ARG A 20 13.79 27.65 -1.61
N SER A 21 14.28 27.11 -0.48
CA SER A 21 15.06 25.87 -0.45
C SER A 21 14.25 24.69 -0.96
N LEU A 22 12.95 24.64 -0.63
CA LEU A 22 12.07 23.58 -1.14
C LEU A 22 11.85 23.70 -2.66
N ARG A 23 11.66 24.93 -3.18
CA ARG A 23 11.55 25.16 -4.63
C ARG A 23 12.81 24.73 -5.37
N ARG A 24 13.99 25.06 -4.84
CA ARG A 24 15.27 24.63 -5.39
C ARG A 24 15.42 23.11 -5.36
N LEU A 25 15.11 22.46 -4.24
CA LEU A 25 15.14 21.01 -4.12
C LEU A 25 14.29 20.34 -5.21
N LEU A 26 13.05 20.79 -5.42
CA LEU A 26 12.14 20.23 -6.41
C LEU A 26 12.66 20.42 -7.85
N ALA A 27 13.37 21.51 -8.12
CA ALA A 27 14.03 21.74 -9.41
C ALA A 27 15.27 20.85 -9.62
N GLU A 28 16.06 20.63 -8.57
CA GLU A 28 17.28 19.82 -8.60
C GLU A 28 17.00 18.31 -8.53
N GLN A 29 15.87 17.91 -7.87
CA GLN A 29 15.49 16.52 -7.69
C GLN A 29 14.05 16.27 -8.20
N PRO A 30 13.83 16.24 -9.52
CA PRO A 30 12.49 16.03 -10.09
C PRO A 30 11.90 14.66 -9.72
N CYS A 31 12.73 13.68 -9.33
CA CYS A 31 12.27 12.37 -8.86
C CYS A 31 11.33 12.45 -7.63
N ILE A 32 11.38 13.53 -6.86
CA ILE A 32 10.46 13.76 -5.73
C ILE A 32 9.01 13.90 -6.22
N ALA A 33 8.83 14.49 -7.42
CA ALA A 33 7.52 14.68 -8.04
C ALA A 33 7.16 13.57 -9.06
N GLU A 34 8.00 12.54 -9.21
CA GLU A 34 7.64 11.41 -10.06
C GLU A 34 6.38 10.70 -9.57
N PRO A 35 5.50 10.29 -10.49
CA PRO A 35 4.30 9.55 -10.15
C PRO A 35 4.62 8.33 -9.29
N LEU A 36 3.76 8.04 -8.33
CA LEU A 36 3.87 6.83 -7.54
C LEU A 36 3.66 5.62 -8.45
N ALA A 37 4.73 4.86 -8.68
CA ALA A 37 4.61 3.60 -9.40
C ALA A 37 3.78 2.63 -8.54
N MET A 38 2.51 2.46 -8.92
CA MET A 38 1.65 1.47 -8.27
C MET A 38 2.11 0.07 -8.65
N PRO A 39 2.07 -0.90 -7.72
CA PRO A 39 2.39 -2.29 -8.04
C PRO A 39 1.55 -2.79 -9.21
N ARG A 40 2.15 -3.59 -10.09
CA ARG A 40 1.39 -4.22 -11.18
C ARG A 40 0.28 -5.07 -10.59
N GLN A 41 -0.94 -4.83 -11.06
CA GLN A 41 -2.13 -5.59 -10.63
C GLN A 41 -2.18 -6.98 -11.29
N GLY A 42 -1.14 -7.80 -11.11
CA GLY A 42 -1.18 -9.20 -11.49
C GLY A 42 -2.07 -10.02 -10.56
N VAL A 43 -2.06 -11.33 -10.73
CA VAL A 43 -2.81 -12.25 -9.86
C VAL A 43 -2.14 -12.49 -8.50
N SER A 44 -1.16 -11.69 -8.12
CA SER A 44 -0.42 -11.79 -6.87
C SER A 44 -1.11 -11.04 -5.73
N ALA A 45 -1.46 -11.72 -4.66
CA ALA A 45 -1.90 -11.09 -3.42
C ALA A 45 -0.81 -10.19 -2.82
N ASN A 46 0.48 -10.51 -3.06
CA ASN A 46 1.62 -9.73 -2.55
C ASN A 46 1.81 -8.40 -3.28
N ALA A 47 1.16 -8.21 -4.42
CA ALA A 47 1.14 -6.93 -5.15
C ALA A 47 0.07 -5.96 -4.60
N VAL A 48 -0.83 -6.43 -3.74
CA VAL A 48 -1.81 -5.55 -3.08
C VAL A 48 -1.12 -4.75 -1.99
N VAL A 49 -1.32 -3.43 -1.99
CA VAL A 49 -0.74 -2.57 -0.94
C VAL A 49 -1.37 -2.89 0.41
N CYS A 50 -0.53 -3.24 1.39
CA CYS A 50 -1.00 -3.69 2.70
C CYS A 50 -1.38 -2.53 3.63
N TRP A 51 -2.37 -1.72 3.24
CA TRP A 51 -2.82 -0.58 4.04
C TRP A 51 -3.24 -0.95 5.46
N HIS A 52 -3.76 -2.16 5.67
CA HIS A 52 -4.13 -2.66 7.00
C HIS A 52 -2.93 -2.83 7.95
N GLU A 53 -1.70 -2.94 7.41
CA GLU A 53 -0.47 -3.05 8.19
C GLU A 53 0.16 -1.67 8.47
N TRP A 54 -0.32 -0.58 7.84
CA TRP A 54 0.35 0.73 7.93
C TRP A 54 0.48 1.23 9.36
N GLY A 55 -0.47 0.93 10.21
CA GLY A 55 -0.41 1.24 11.63
C GLY A 55 0.70 0.54 12.42
N ALA A 56 1.09 -0.66 12.01
CA ALA A 56 2.13 -1.46 12.66
C ALA A 56 3.56 -1.13 12.20
N ILE A 57 3.71 -0.42 11.06
CA ILE A 57 5.02 -0.06 10.51
C ILE A 57 5.78 0.84 11.48
N GLY A 58 7.02 0.49 11.75
CA GLY A 58 7.88 1.23 12.69
C GLY A 58 8.11 0.52 14.03
N ALA A 59 7.32 -0.50 14.36
CA ALA A 59 7.55 -1.30 15.56
C ALA A 59 8.91 -2.02 15.56
N LEU A 60 9.46 -2.31 14.36
CA LEU A 60 10.78 -2.93 14.18
C LEU A 60 11.91 -1.92 13.86
N SER A 61 11.59 -0.63 13.69
CA SER A 61 12.60 0.39 13.40
C SER A 61 13.36 0.82 14.66
N TRP A 62 14.63 1.23 14.51
CA TRP A 62 15.38 1.82 15.61
C TRP A 62 15.41 3.36 15.53
N PRO A 63 15.14 4.09 16.63
CA PRO A 63 14.48 3.60 17.85
C PRO A 63 13.06 3.12 17.58
N ARG A 64 12.60 2.12 18.32
CA ARG A 64 11.26 1.53 18.16
C ARG A 64 10.19 2.57 18.44
N LEU A 65 9.21 2.66 17.54
CA LEU A 65 8.00 3.43 17.76
C LEU A 65 6.95 2.55 18.43
N ARG A 66 6.23 3.12 19.41
CA ARG A 66 5.03 2.49 19.96
C ARG A 66 3.89 2.53 18.94
N PRO A 67 2.88 1.66 19.06
CA PRO A 67 1.70 1.76 18.23
C PRO A 67 1.10 3.17 18.26
N GLY A 68 0.79 3.72 17.09
CA GLY A 68 0.27 5.08 16.96
C GLY A 68 1.29 6.22 17.03
N GLU A 69 2.56 5.95 17.35
CA GLU A 69 3.60 6.98 17.32
C GLU A 69 4.09 7.26 15.91
N VAL A 70 4.28 8.56 15.61
CA VAL A 70 4.82 9.05 14.34
C VAL A 70 5.95 10.02 14.64
N ARG A 71 7.03 9.90 13.87
CA ARG A 71 8.16 10.81 13.97
C ARG A 71 7.91 12.09 13.20
N GLY A 72 8.46 13.19 13.73
CA GLY A 72 8.45 14.47 13.09
C GLY A 72 9.72 15.26 13.34
N TRP A 73 9.81 16.36 12.61
CA TRP A 73 10.81 17.39 12.76
C TRP A 73 10.12 18.75 12.82
N GLY A 74 10.62 19.66 13.62
CA GLY A 74 10.04 20.98 13.72
C GLY A 74 10.82 21.94 14.61
N PRO A 75 10.40 23.21 14.64
CA PRO A 75 11.01 24.21 15.49
C PRO A 75 10.85 23.87 16.97
N SER A 76 11.95 23.99 17.71
CA SER A 76 12.01 23.85 19.17
C SER A 76 12.89 24.96 19.72
N GLY A 77 12.28 26.09 20.11
CA GLY A 77 13.00 27.32 20.39
C GLY A 77 13.80 27.78 19.17
N ASN A 78 15.11 27.97 19.35
CA ASN A 78 16.02 28.39 18.27
C ASN A 78 16.55 27.22 17.43
N ARG A 79 16.22 25.97 17.79
CA ARG A 79 16.67 24.76 17.08
C ARG A 79 15.56 24.18 16.21
N TYR A 80 15.96 23.33 15.28
CA TYR A 80 15.06 22.43 14.57
C TYR A 80 15.39 21.03 15.05
N ALA A 81 14.41 20.34 15.64
CA ALA A 81 14.64 19.10 16.35
C ALA A 81 13.63 18.03 15.99
N SER A 82 14.03 16.77 16.15
CA SER A 82 13.11 15.65 16.03
C SER A 82 12.16 15.58 17.23
N PHE A 83 10.95 15.13 16.99
CA PHE A 83 9.98 14.81 18.03
C PHE A 83 9.16 13.59 17.63
N THR A 84 8.42 13.05 18.57
CA THR A 84 7.46 11.97 18.35
C THR A 84 6.11 12.44 18.84
N VAL A 85 5.06 12.16 18.07
CA VAL A 85 3.68 12.47 18.42
C VAL A 85 2.84 11.20 18.34
N HIS A 86 1.91 11.02 19.28
CA HIS A 86 0.94 9.94 19.22
C HIS A 86 -0.25 10.35 18.35
N ARG A 87 -0.53 9.54 17.32
CA ARG A 87 -1.66 9.68 16.40
C ARG A 87 -2.47 8.38 16.43
N PRO A 88 -3.59 8.36 17.18
CA PRO A 88 -4.39 7.14 17.37
C PRO A 88 -4.93 6.58 16.04
N GLU A 89 -5.05 7.39 14.99
CA GLU A 89 -5.46 6.96 13.66
C GLU A 89 -4.60 5.82 13.14
N PHE A 90 -3.31 5.78 13.46
CA PHE A 90 -2.42 4.71 13.01
C PHE A 90 -2.64 3.40 13.78
N THR A 91 -3.17 3.41 14.99
CA THR A 91 -3.52 2.17 15.70
C THR A 91 -4.76 1.50 15.12
N GLN A 92 -5.61 2.27 14.42
CA GLN A 92 -6.88 1.82 13.89
C GLN A 92 -6.99 2.02 12.37
N PHE A 93 -5.87 2.32 11.68
CA PHE A 93 -5.88 2.65 10.26
C PHE A 93 -6.44 1.52 9.39
N GLY A 94 -6.10 0.29 9.74
CA GLY A 94 -6.63 -0.88 9.07
C GLY A 94 -7.42 -1.77 10.02
N ARG A 95 -8.46 -2.38 9.47
CA ARG A 95 -9.30 -3.34 10.19
C ARG A 95 -9.24 -4.69 9.49
N CYS A 96 -9.25 -5.77 10.28
CA CYS A 96 -9.41 -7.13 9.79
C CYS A 96 -10.65 -7.74 10.45
N LYS A 97 -11.59 -8.22 9.64
CA LYS A 97 -12.72 -9.01 10.08
C LYS A 97 -12.55 -10.44 9.61
N GLU A 98 -12.47 -11.39 10.53
CA GLU A 98 -12.40 -12.81 10.22
C GLU A 98 -13.81 -13.41 10.20
N VAL A 99 -14.11 -14.19 9.14
CA VAL A 99 -15.34 -14.95 8.97
C VAL A 99 -14.95 -16.40 8.78
N LYS A 100 -15.26 -17.23 9.76
CA LYS A 100 -15.03 -18.70 9.71
C LYS A 100 -16.14 -19.38 8.92
N HIS A 101 -15.80 -20.54 8.34
CA HIS A 101 -16.73 -21.34 7.54
C HIS A 101 -17.40 -20.56 6.40
N TRP A 102 -16.66 -19.62 5.83
CA TRP A 102 -17.10 -18.87 4.66
C TRP A 102 -17.00 -19.72 3.41
N HIS A 103 -17.95 -19.55 2.47
CA HIS A 103 -18.04 -20.33 1.24
C HIS A 103 -17.97 -19.41 0.02
N CYS A 104 -17.37 -19.90 -1.06
CA CYS A 104 -17.38 -19.27 -2.38
C CYS A 104 -17.26 -20.33 -3.48
N ASP A 105 -17.45 -19.93 -4.72
CA ASP A 105 -17.05 -20.75 -5.86
C ASP A 105 -15.56 -20.55 -6.18
N ILE A 106 -14.90 -21.57 -6.76
CA ILE A 106 -13.51 -21.48 -7.21
C ILE A 106 -13.30 -20.32 -8.20
N GLN A 107 -14.35 -19.95 -8.95
CA GLN A 107 -14.31 -18.84 -9.92
C GLN A 107 -14.23 -17.47 -9.25
N ASP A 108 -14.66 -17.32 -8.00
CA ASP A 108 -14.60 -16.06 -7.26
C ASP A 108 -13.16 -15.70 -6.88
N VAL A 109 -12.24 -16.68 -6.84
CA VAL A 109 -10.84 -16.45 -6.51
C VAL A 109 -10.09 -15.87 -7.72
N GLN A 110 -9.59 -14.65 -7.56
CA GLN A 110 -8.98 -13.85 -8.63
C GLN A 110 -7.45 -13.84 -8.57
N GLY A 111 -6.86 -14.37 -7.50
CA GLY A 111 -5.40 -14.42 -7.39
C GLY A 111 -4.93 -15.27 -6.21
N LEU A 112 -3.61 -15.43 -6.10
CA LEU A 112 -2.93 -16.31 -5.17
C LEU A 112 -1.80 -15.58 -4.43
N ALA A 113 -1.38 -16.08 -3.27
CA ALA A 113 -0.26 -15.50 -2.53
C ALA A 113 1.09 -16.11 -2.95
N ALA A 114 1.14 -17.40 -3.26
CA ALA A 114 2.37 -18.09 -3.58
C ALA A 114 2.21 -19.00 -4.82
N ALA A 115 3.20 -18.98 -5.69
CA ALA A 115 3.37 -19.90 -6.81
C ALA A 115 4.86 -20.02 -7.16
N LYS A 116 5.22 -21.06 -7.92
CA LYS A 116 6.56 -21.16 -8.53
C LYS A 116 6.77 -20.13 -9.64
N SER A 117 5.68 -19.64 -10.24
CA SER A 117 5.68 -18.61 -11.28
C SER A 117 5.58 -17.23 -10.66
N ASP A 118 6.11 -16.21 -11.35
CA ASP A 118 5.90 -14.81 -10.97
C ASP A 118 4.44 -14.41 -11.22
N LEU A 119 3.64 -14.37 -10.16
CA LEU A 119 2.22 -14.02 -10.20
C LEU A 119 1.95 -12.57 -10.67
N THR A 120 2.95 -11.69 -10.59
CA THR A 120 2.81 -10.29 -11.04
C THR A 120 2.84 -10.14 -12.56
N ALA A 121 3.34 -11.17 -13.26
CA ALA A 121 3.46 -11.19 -14.70
C ALA A 121 2.13 -11.52 -15.42
N PHE A 122 1.12 -12.03 -14.71
CA PHE A 122 -0.11 -12.53 -15.30
C PHE A 122 -1.32 -11.67 -14.94
N ALA A 123 -2.14 -11.38 -15.95
CA ALA A 123 -3.39 -10.64 -15.77
C ALA A 123 -4.53 -11.53 -15.20
N SER A 124 -4.44 -12.85 -15.34
CA SER A 124 -5.42 -13.81 -14.82
C SER A 124 -4.76 -15.14 -14.45
N LEU A 125 -5.43 -15.92 -13.59
CA LEU A 125 -5.01 -17.29 -13.27
C LEU A 125 -5.08 -18.21 -14.50
N ASP A 126 -5.99 -17.94 -15.43
CA ASP A 126 -6.09 -18.66 -16.70
C ASP A 126 -4.83 -18.42 -17.56
N ALA A 127 -4.40 -17.17 -17.72
CA ALA A 127 -3.16 -16.85 -18.44
C ALA A 127 -1.91 -17.49 -17.81
N MET A 128 -1.88 -17.59 -16.48
CA MET A 128 -0.78 -18.27 -15.77
C MET A 128 -0.73 -19.75 -16.11
N VAL A 129 -1.85 -20.47 -16.06
CA VAL A 129 -1.87 -21.91 -16.28
C VAL A 129 -1.67 -22.26 -17.76
N GLU A 130 -2.21 -21.46 -18.68
CA GLU A 130 -1.99 -21.59 -20.12
C GLU A 130 -0.50 -21.48 -20.48
N THR A 131 0.21 -20.58 -19.82
CA THR A 131 1.64 -20.33 -20.07
C THR A 131 2.54 -21.37 -19.41
N HIS A 132 2.29 -21.67 -18.12
CA HIS A 132 3.24 -22.44 -17.30
C HIS A 132 2.84 -23.88 -17.01
N SER A 133 1.59 -24.26 -17.28
CA SER A 133 1.08 -25.61 -16.96
C SER A 133 0.07 -26.11 -17.99
N PRO A 134 0.33 -25.99 -19.32
CA PRO A 134 -0.62 -26.40 -20.34
C PRO A 134 -0.99 -27.88 -20.27
N ALA A 135 -0.07 -28.73 -19.81
CA ALA A 135 -0.35 -30.16 -19.62
C ALA A 135 -1.42 -30.43 -18.54
N MET A 136 -1.60 -29.54 -17.54
CA MET A 136 -2.59 -29.72 -16.49
C MET A 136 -4.01 -29.38 -16.97
N ILE A 137 -4.14 -28.65 -18.07
CA ILE A 137 -5.41 -28.21 -18.66
C ILE A 137 -5.71 -28.87 -20.01
N ALA A 138 -4.87 -29.84 -20.45
CA ALA A 138 -5.04 -30.51 -21.74
C ALA A 138 -6.32 -31.39 -21.75
N ASP A 139 -6.72 -31.94 -20.60
CA ASP A 139 -7.95 -32.71 -20.43
C ASP A 139 -9.03 -31.89 -19.76
N ILE A 140 -9.91 -31.28 -20.60
CA ILE A 140 -11.08 -30.51 -20.11
C ILE A 140 -12.25 -31.48 -19.90
N SER A 141 -12.15 -32.25 -18.83
CA SER A 141 -13.14 -33.23 -18.41
C SER A 141 -13.35 -33.22 -16.90
N GLU A 142 -14.39 -33.89 -16.42
CA GLU A 142 -14.60 -34.10 -14.97
C GLU A 142 -13.43 -34.88 -14.34
N SER A 143 -12.80 -35.78 -15.08
CA SER A 143 -11.63 -36.52 -14.65
C SER A 143 -10.43 -35.58 -14.49
N GLY A 144 -10.17 -34.70 -15.48
CA GLY A 144 -9.09 -33.71 -15.42
C GLY A 144 -9.31 -32.72 -14.27
N LEU A 145 -10.56 -32.29 -14.04
CA LEU A 145 -10.92 -31.45 -12.88
C LEU A 145 -10.63 -32.17 -11.56
N ALA A 146 -11.14 -33.38 -11.40
CA ALA A 146 -10.94 -34.17 -10.19
C ALA A 146 -9.47 -34.44 -9.90
N LYS A 147 -8.66 -34.75 -10.93
CA LYS A 147 -7.22 -34.95 -10.81
C LYS A 147 -6.49 -33.71 -10.26
N ASN A 148 -6.85 -32.53 -10.74
CA ASN A 148 -6.23 -31.29 -10.25
C ASN A 148 -6.69 -30.95 -8.82
N LEU A 149 -7.98 -31.11 -8.51
CA LEU A 149 -8.52 -30.89 -7.16
C LEU A 149 -7.98 -31.86 -6.12
N ALA A 150 -7.59 -33.08 -6.53
CA ALA A 150 -7.05 -34.10 -5.64
C ALA A 150 -5.60 -33.82 -5.17
N HIS A 151 -4.94 -32.77 -5.69
CA HIS A 151 -3.57 -32.46 -5.32
C HIS A 151 -3.48 -31.98 -3.88
N ASP A 152 -2.72 -32.67 -3.05
CA ASP A 152 -2.64 -32.51 -1.59
C ASP A 152 -2.06 -31.15 -1.13
N GLU A 153 -1.30 -30.46 -1.99
CA GLU A 153 -0.83 -29.11 -1.71
C GLU A 153 -1.94 -28.05 -1.82
N ILE A 154 -3.14 -28.36 -2.33
CA ILE A 154 -4.30 -27.51 -2.18
C ILE A 154 -4.83 -27.72 -0.76
N ARG A 155 -4.11 -27.17 0.22
CA ARG A 155 -4.33 -27.46 1.65
C ARG A 155 -5.72 -27.05 2.13
N LEU A 156 -6.29 -26.01 1.49
CA LEU A 156 -7.66 -25.59 1.75
C LEU A 156 -8.69 -26.75 1.62
N LEU A 157 -8.46 -27.68 0.69
CA LEU A 157 -9.38 -28.81 0.42
C LEU A 157 -9.01 -30.07 1.24
N HIS A 158 -7.74 -30.26 1.59
CA HIS A 158 -7.23 -31.55 2.08
C HIS A 158 -6.76 -31.53 3.53
N ARG A 159 -6.76 -30.36 4.22
CA ARG A 159 -6.29 -30.28 5.60
C ARG A 159 -7.37 -29.79 6.55
N VAL A 160 -7.40 -30.37 7.72
CA VAL A 160 -8.18 -29.85 8.86
C VAL A 160 -7.40 -28.66 9.42
N ASN A 161 -8.03 -27.50 9.51
CA ASN A 161 -7.41 -26.24 9.93
C ASN A 161 -6.18 -25.84 9.07
N PRO A 162 -6.36 -25.64 7.76
CA PRO A 162 -5.27 -25.27 6.89
C PRO A 162 -4.70 -23.88 7.24
N SER A 163 -3.41 -23.66 6.94
CA SER A 163 -2.81 -22.31 6.94
C SER A 163 -3.42 -21.43 5.85
N ASP A 164 -3.88 -22.07 4.77
CA ASP A 164 -4.52 -21.40 3.64
C ASP A 164 -5.84 -20.75 4.08
N HIS A 165 -6.08 -19.55 3.59
CA HIS A 165 -7.30 -18.80 3.89
C HIS A 165 -7.61 -17.82 2.75
N PHE A 166 -8.83 -17.34 2.69
CA PHE A 166 -9.22 -16.30 1.75
C PHE A 166 -8.89 -14.91 2.31
N ALA A 167 -8.42 -14.02 1.44
CA ALA A 167 -8.21 -12.61 1.76
C ALA A 167 -8.97 -11.74 0.78
N HIS A 168 -9.77 -10.81 1.31
CA HIS A 168 -10.42 -9.77 0.54
C HIS A 168 -9.93 -8.41 1.01
N TYR A 169 -9.32 -7.67 0.10
CA TYR A 169 -8.88 -6.30 0.36
C TYR A 169 -9.92 -5.34 -0.19
N ALA A 170 -10.70 -4.70 0.68
CA ALA A 170 -11.85 -3.90 0.27
C ALA A 170 -11.48 -2.73 -0.67
N TRP A 171 -10.28 -2.16 -0.55
CA TRP A 171 -9.78 -1.11 -1.43
C TRP A 171 -9.29 -1.60 -2.80
N ASP A 172 -9.03 -2.89 -2.94
CA ASP A 172 -8.66 -3.56 -4.19
C ASP A 172 -9.88 -4.20 -4.86
N GLY A 173 -10.80 -4.74 -4.05
CA GLY A 173 -12.06 -5.36 -4.46
C GLY A 173 -11.94 -6.83 -4.85
N ARG A 174 -10.73 -7.39 -4.93
CA ARG A 174 -10.49 -8.78 -5.35
C ARG A 174 -10.42 -9.74 -4.17
N LEU A 175 -10.78 -11.00 -4.46
CA LEU A 175 -10.65 -12.13 -3.57
C LEU A 175 -9.41 -12.94 -3.94
N PHE A 176 -8.57 -13.20 -2.95
CA PHE A 176 -7.34 -13.98 -3.09
C PHE A 176 -7.38 -15.22 -2.22
N LEU A 177 -6.79 -16.31 -2.70
CA LEU A 177 -6.42 -17.43 -1.86
C LEU A 177 -4.99 -17.22 -1.35
N ILE A 178 -4.83 -17.08 -0.05
CA ILE A 178 -3.53 -17.04 0.61
C ILE A 178 -3.11 -18.47 0.84
N ASN A 179 -2.40 -19.00 -0.13
CA ASN A 179 -1.94 -20.38 -0.20
C ASN A 179 -0.45 -20.48 0.09
N ASP A 180 0.00 -21.67 0.46
CA ASP A 180 1.39 -22.00 0.71
C ASP A 180 1.90 -23.12 -0.22
N GLY A 181 1.07 -23.51 -1.22
CA GLY A 181 1.34 -24.53 -2.23
C GLY A 181 0.16 -24.73 -3.17
N GLY A 182 0.26 -25.68 -4.11
CA GLY A 182 -0.82 -26.12 -5.00
C GLY A 182 -1.31 -25.11 -6.04
N ALA A 183 -0.63 -23.98 -6.23
CA ALA A 183 -1.09 -22.86 -7.07
C ALA A 183 -1.46 -23.26 -8.50
N HIS A 184 -0.61 -24.05 -9.18
CA HIS A 184 -0.85 -24.46 -10.56
C HIS A 184 -2.02 -25.44 -10.69
N HIS A 185 -2.15 -26.37 -9.76
CA HIS A 185 -3.28 -27.29 -9.71
C HIS A 185 -4.59 -26.58 -9.40
N PHE A 186 -4.57 -25.61 -8.46
CA PHE A 186 -5.73 -24.79 -8.17
C PHE A 186 -6.17 -23.98 -9.39
N ALA A 187 -5.25 -23.31 -10.08
CA ALA A 187 -5.55 -22.52 -11.28
C ALA A 187 -6.02 -23.42 -12.44
N ALA A 188 -5.42 -24.63 -12.60
CA ALA A 188 -5.87 -25.60 -13.60
C ALA A 188 -7.29 -26.12 -13.29
N ALA A 189 -7.61 -26.42 -12.04
CA ALA A 189 -8.95 -26.83 -11.64
C ALA A 189 -9.97 -25.71 -11.92
N ARG A 190 -9.63 -24.46 -11.57
CA ARG A 190 -10.46 -23.27 -11.86
C ARG A 190 -10.71 -23.13 -13.38
N TYR A 191 -9.65 -23.26 -14.19
CA TYR A 191 -9.69 -23.19 -15.65
C TYR A 191 -10.62 -24.24 -16.25
N ILE A 192 -10.48 -25.51 -15.83
CA ILE A 192 -11.30 -26.62 -16.31
C ILE A 192 -12.76 -26.45 -15.84
N ALA A 193 -12.98 -26.11 -14.56
CA ALA A 193 -14.32 -25.90 -14.01
C ALA A 193 -15.11 -24.82 -14.78
N ALA A 194 -14.46 -23.70 -15.12
CA ALA A 194 -15.05 -22.63 -15.93
C ALA A 194 -15.53 -23.14 -17.30
N ARG A 195 -14.70 -23.98 -17.97
CA ARG A 195 -15.00 -24.49 -19.32
C ARG A 195 -16.08 -25.60 -19.31
N LEU A 196 -16.17 -26.31 -18.22
CA LEU A 196 -17.26 -27.28 -17.97
C LEU A 196 -18.54 -26.64 -17.44
N VAL A 197 -18.50 -25.32 -17.15
CA VAL A 197 -19.61 -24.61 -16.46
C VAL A 197 -19.99 -25.34 -15.17
N LYS A 198 -19.00 -25.90 -14.47
CA LYS A 198 -19.21 -26.70 -13.26
C LYS A 198 -18.83 -25.90 -12.01
N PRO A 199 -19.76 -25.68 -11.08
CA PRO A 199 -19.43 -25.04 -9.81
C PRO A 199 -18.51 -25.94 -8.97
N VAL A 200 -17.51 -25.31 -8.33
CA VAL A 200 -16.62 -25.99 -7.38
C VAL A 200 -16.66 -25.20 -6.06
N PRO A 201 -17.51 -25.65 -5.11
CA PRO A 201 -17.64 -24.95 -3.85
C PRO A 201 -16.36 -25.09 -3.01
N LEU A 202 -15.90 -23.97 -2.49
CA LEU A 202 -14.79 -23.89 -1.56
C LEU A 202 -15.30 -23.41 -0.19
N ALA A 203 -14.67 -23.90 0.88
CA ALA A 203 -14.95 -23.47 2.24
C ALA A 203 -13.64 -23.15 2.97
N GLY A 204 -13.65 -22.10 3.80
CA GLY A 204 -12.47 -21.72 4.55
C GLY A 204 -12.71 -20.50 5.44
N THR A 205 -11.62 -19.96 5.97
CA THR A 205 -11.64 -18.70 6.70
C THR A 205 -11.45 -17.54 5.73
N LEU A 206 -12.34 -16.55 5.76
CA LEU A 206 -12.18 -15.29 5.04
C LEU A 206 -11.67 -14.22 5.98
N ARG A 207 -10.56 -13.55 5.62
CA ARG A 207 -10.08 -12.31 6.24
C ARG A 207 -10.40 -11.13 5.34
N ARG A 208 -11.30 -10.28 5.83
CA ARG A 208 -11.68 -9.03 5.15
C ARG A 208 -10.91 -7.87 5.74
N TYR A 209 -10.07 -7.27 4.91
CA TYR A 209 -9.28 -6.11 5.27
C TYR A 209 -9.94 -4.83 4.74
N SER A 210 -10.00 -3.80 5.56
CA SER A 210 -10.55 -2.49 5.19
C SER A 210 -9.72 -1.35 5.78
N ILE A 211 -9.75 -0.19 5.13
CA ILE A 211 -9.20 1.06 5.64
C ILE A 211 -10.28 1.75 6.48
N ASP A 212 -9.90 2.27 7.63
CA ASP A 212 -10.81 3.03 8.48
C ASP A 212 -11.04 4.44 7.93
N ALA A 213 -12.27 4.73 7.53
CA ALA A 213 -12.64 6.01 6.92
C ALA A 213 -12.48 7.20 7.91
N GLN A 214 -12.72 6.96 9.20
CA GLN A 214 -12.57 8.02 10.21
C GLN A 214 -11.11 8.36 10.46
N ALA A 215 -10.22 7.35 10.44
CA ALA A 215 -8.79 7.56 10.55
C ALA A 215 -8.26 8.40 9.37
N VAL A 216 -8.66 8.08 8.14
CA VAL A 216 -8.28 8.88 6.96
C VAL A 216 -8.85 10.30 7.03
N ALA A 217 -10.13 10.45 7.40
CA ALA A 217 -10.76 11.76 7.52
C ALA A 217 -10.06 12.63 8.58
N SER A 218 -9.69 12.05 9.73
CA SER A 218 -8.94 12.76 10.77
C SER A 218 -7.56 13.20 10.30
N LEU A 219 -6.80 12.31 9.63
CA LEU A 219 -5.51 12.67 9.06
C LEU A 219 -5.63 13.79 8.01
N LYS A 220 -6.60 13.70 7.09
CA LYS A 220 -6.84 14.72 6.05
C LYS A 220 -7.33 16.07 6.61
N ARG A 221 -8.03 16.05 7.74
CA ARG A 221 -8.43 17.28 8.44
C ARG A 221 -7.23 18.04 9.01
N ASP A 222 -6.27 17.29 9.59
CA ASP A 222 -5.17 17.88 10.34
C ASP A 222 -3.92 18.12 9.47
N PHE A 223 -3.78 17.38 8.34
CA PHE A 223 -2.58 17.40 7.51
C PHE A 223 -2.89 17.43 6.01
N ASP A 224 -2.00 18.04 5.25
CA ASP A 224 -1.80 17.71 3.84
C ASP A 224 -0.81 16.54 3.77
N LEU A 225 -1.15 15.52 2.96
CA LEU A 225 -0.41 14.27 2.90
C LEU A 225 0.19 14.09 1.51
N PHE A 226 1.51 13.83 1.47
CA PHE A 226 2.23 13.57 0.23
C PHE A 226 3.03 12.28 0.35
N ALA A 227 3.42 11.69 -0.79
CA ALA A 227 4.36 10.58 -0.81
C ALA A 227 5.59 10.94 -1.64
N ILE A 228 6.78 10.71 -1.08
CA ILE A 228 8.07 10.92 -1.73
C ILE A 228 8.88 9.62 -1.75
N PRO A 229 9.93 9.50 -2.60
CA PRO A 229 10.87 8.37 -2.53
C PRO A 229 11.49 8.23 -1.13
N ASP A 230 11.61 7.01 -0.60
CA ASP A 230 12.32 6.72 0.67
C ASP A 230 13.83 6.53 0.43
N GLN A 231 14.42 7.39 -0.39
CA GLN A 231 15.85 7.47 -0.70
C GLN A 231 16.50 8.55 0.15
N ALA A 232 17.75 8.31 0.56
CA ALA A 232 18.46 9.22 1.45
C ALA A 232 18.53 10.66 0.88
N GLU A 233 18.78 10.82 -0.41
CA GLU A 233 18.88 12.12 -1.08
C GLU A 233 17.56 12.89 -1.00
N ALA A 234 16.44 12.26 -1.38
CA ALA A 234 15.12 12.89 -1.32
C ALA A 234 14.70 13.22 0.12
N CYS A 235 14.95 12.30 1.05
CA CYS A 235 14.59 12.48 2.45
C CYS A 235 15.43 13.56 3.14
N ASN A 236 16.74 13.60 2.91
CA ASN A 236 17.65 14.61 3.48
C ASN A 236 17.40 15.97 2.83
N GLY A 237 17.25 16.02 1.51
CA GLY A 237 16.92 17.27 0.80
C GLY A 237 15.62 17.88 1.30
N LEU A 238 14.57 17.07 1.47
CA LEU A 238 13.31 17.55 2.07
C LEU A 238 13.53 18.03 3.51
N HIS A 239 14.30 17.27 4.32
CA HIS A 239 14.60 17.66 5.70
C HIS A 239 15.28 19.04 5.75
N ASP A 240 16.33 19.24 4.94
CA ASP A 240 17.10 20.49 4.91
C ASP A 240 16.24 21.67 4.44
N ALA A 241 15.40 21.46 3.42
CA ALA A 241 14.46 22.48 2.94
C ALA A 241 13.40 22.83 4.00
N MET A 242 12.84 21.85 4.70
CA MET A 242 11.87 22.08 5.77
C MET A 242 12.52 22.73 7.00
N GLN A 243 13.76 22.39 7.30
CA GLN A 243 14.55 23.03 8.36
C GLN A 243 14.82 24.51 8.03
N ALA A 244 15.26 24.82 6.82
CA ALA A 244 15.49 26.19 6.36
C ALA A 244 14.20 27.02 6.46
N LEU A 245 13.09 26.48 5.99
CA LEU A 245 11.77 27.08 6.10
C LEU A 245 11.25 27.13 7.56
N ARG A 246 11.87 26.40 8.50
CA ARG A 246 11.38 26.16 9.87
C ARG A 246 9.94 25.63 9.90
N ALA A 247 9.54 24.83 8.92
CA ALA A 247 8.23 24.23 8.81
C ALA A 247 8.21 22.85 9.49
N PRO A 248 7.28 22.58 10.41
CA PRO A 248 7.16 21.24 10.98
C PRO A 248 6.59 20.25 9.97
N TYR A 249 7.00 18.99 10.07
CA TYR A 249 6.41 17.89 9.35
C TYR A 249 6.53 16.58 10.14
N LEU A 250 5.60 15.64 9.87
CA LEU A 250 5.72 14.27 10.31
C LEU A 250 6.03 13.39 9.10
N TRP A 251 6.54 12.19 9.36
CA TRP A 251 6.81 11.24 8.30
C TRP A 251 6.62 9.80 8.76
N ARG A 252 6.27 8.92 7.82
CA ARG A 252 6.12 7.49 8.03
C ARG A 252 6.38 6.73 6.73
N ARG A 253 7.03 5.57 6.77
CA ARG A 253 7.14 4.70 5.61
C ARG A 253 5.77 4.25 5.16
N LEU A 254 5.59 4.08 3.85
CA LEU A 254 4.38 3.46 3.31
C LEU A 254 4.41 1.95 3.54
N PRO A 255 3.25 1.27 3.51
CA PRO A 255 3.17 -0.17 3.72
C PRO A 255 3.75 -0.96 2.54
N ARG A 256 3.93 -2.27 2.75
CA ARG A 256 4.41 -3.22 1.76
C ARG A 256 3.68 -3.04 0.43
N ALA A 257 4.39 -3.28 -0.64
CA ALA A 257 4.15 -2.96 -2.04
C ALA A 257 4.33 -1.45 -2.37
N LEU A 258 4.45 -0.55 -1.38
CA LEU A 258 4.88 0.85 -1.51
C LEU A 258 5.99 1.21 -0.53
N ASP A 259 6.68 0.24 0.03
CA ASP A 259 7.71 0.38 1.07
C ASP A 259 8.97 1.14 0.61
N GLY A 260 9.16 1.33 -0.71
CA GLY A 260 10.14 2.25 -1.28
C GLY A 260 9.75 3.74 -1.22
N ARG A 261 8.63 4.07 -0.57
CA ARG A 261 8.10 5.43 -0.44
C ARG A 261 7.84 5.80 1.01
N ARG A 262 7.84 7.11 1.25
CA ARG A 262 7.62 7.71 2.56
C ARG A 262 6.48 8.71 2.51
N ALA A 263 5.50 8.56 3.40
CA ALA A 263 4.46 9.56 3.62
C ALA A 263 5.02 10.76 4.39
N ILE A 264 4.68 11.95 3.95
CA ILE A 264 4.97 13.23 4.59
C ILE A 264 3.64 13.87 4.98
N PHE A 265 3.55 14.32 6.23
CA PHE A 265 2.36 14.96 6.79
C PHE A 265 2.71 16.39 7.14
N LEU A 266 2.07 17.35 6.49
CA LEU A 266 2.27 18.77 6.70
C LEU A 266 1.08 19.34 7.48
N PRO A 267 1.29 19.84 8.73
CA PRO A 267 0.20 20.34 9.56
C PRO A 267 -0.50 21.53 8.93
N ARG A 268 -1.83 21.47 8.80
CA ARG A 268 -2.66 22.54 8.23
C ARG A 268 -2.81 23.75 9.15
N ASN A 269 -2.52 23.60 10.42
CA ASN A 269 -2.55 24.70 11.41
C ASN A 269 -1.24 25.52 11.46
N THR A 270 -0.26 25.22 10.62
CA THR A 270 1.04 25.88 10.61
C THR A 270 1.27 26.57 9.26
N PRO A 271 1.28 27.93 9.19
CA PRO A 271 1.37 28.65 7.91
C PRO A 271 2.56 28.25 7.02
N ARG A 272 3.72 27.95 7.61
CA ARG A 272 4.92 27.53 6.87
C ARG A 272 4.74 26.13 6.26
N ALA A 273 4.12 25.21 6.98
CA ALA A 273 3.79 23.89 6.46
C ALA A 273 2.74 23.96 5.34
N VAL A 274 1.74 24.85 5.47
CA VAL A 274 0.74 25.09 4.41
C VAL A 274 1.38 25.63 3.13
N ARG A 275 2.37 26.54 3.23
CA ARG A 275 3.11 27.04 2.05
C ARG A 275 3.95 25.95 1.41
N ALA A 276 4.59 25.10 2.23
CA ALA A 276 5.31 23.92 1.71
C ALA A 276 4.36 22.96 0.98
N ALA A 277 3.19 22.70 1.55
CA ALA A 277 2.16 21.86 0.93
C ALA A 277 1.68 22.40 -0.42
N ALA A 278 1.44 23.71 -0.50
CA ALA A 278 1.05 24.36 -1.74
C ALA A 278 2.12 24.17 -2.83
N LEU A 279 3.40 24.33 -2.48
CA LEU A 279 4.51 24.16 -3.42
C LEU A 279 4.69 22.69 -3.86
N LEU A 280 4.55 21.73 -2.94
CA LEU A 280 4.61 20.29 -3.29
C LEU A 280 3.48 19.93 -4.26
N ARG A 281 2.28 20.47 -4.05
CA ARG A 281 1.12 20.26 -4.94
C ARG A 281 1.33 20.90 -6.31
N GLU A 282 1.84 22.15 -6.36
CA GLU A 282 2.21 22.84 -7.59
C GLU A 282 3.23 22.07 -8.41
N ALA A 283 4.21 21.45 -7.74
CA ALA A 283 5.24 20.63 -8.36
C ALA A 283 4.75 19.23 -8.79
N GLY A 284 3.50 18.85 -8.51
CA GLY A 284 2.95 17.55 -8.87
C GLY A 284 3.42 16.39 -7.99
N VAL A 285 3.92 16.66 -6.76
CA VAL A 285 4.26 15.60 -5.82
C VAL A 285 3.01 14.81 -5.47
N PHE A 286 3.10 13.48 -5.46
CA PHE A 286 1.97 12.58 -5.28
C PHE A 286 1.15 12.92 -4.02
N ASP A 287 -0.11 13.32 -4.20
CA ASP A 287 -1.05 13.60 -3.11
C ASP A 287 -1.58 12.28 -2.54
N LEU A 288 -1.00 11.87 -1.42
CA LEU A 288 -1.41 10.67 -0.70
C LEU A 288 -2.81 10.82 -0.08
N GLY A 289 -3.20 12.05 0.26
CA GLY A 289 -4.51 12.32 0.85
C GLY A 289 -5.65 12.10 -0.16
N GLU A 290 -5.48 12.53 -1.41
CA GLU A 290 -6.42 12.24 -2.51
C GLU A 290 -6.45 10.73 -2.79
N HIS A 291 -5.29 10.10 -2.93
CA HIS A 291 -5.20 8.66 -3.15
C HIS A 291 -5.95 7.83 -2.09
N LEU A 292 -5.77 8.16 -0.80
CA LEU A 292 -6.50 7.47 0.28
C LEU A 292 -8.03 7.72 0.18
N GLY A 293 -8.44 8.90 -0.28
CA GLY A 293 -9.84 9.20 -0.58
C GLY A 293 -10.40 8.28 -1.66
N ASP A 294 -9.68 8.10 -2.78
CA ASP A 294 -10.07 7.22 -3.88
C ASP A 294 -10.15 5.75 -3.46
N LEU A 295 -9.23 5.32 -2.57
CA LEU A 295 -9.28 3.97 -2.00
C LEU A 295 -10.56 3.75 -1.18
N LEU A 296 -10.96 4.74 -0.38
CA LEU A 296 -12.20 4.68 0.39
C LEU A 296 -13.44 4.67 -0.49
N HIS A 297 -13.46 5.44 -1.58
CA HIS A 297 -14.55 5.39 -2.57
C HIS A 297 -14.66 4.01 -3.22
N ARG A 298 -13.54 3.43 -3.64
CA ARG A 298 -13.53 2.05 -4.17
C ARG A 298 -14.00 1.04 -3.13
N GLN A 299 -13.52 1.15 -1.89
CA GLN A 299 -13.93 0.28 -0.78
C GLN A 299 -15.44 0.36 -0.50
N ALA A 300 -16.04 1.54 -0.61
CA ALA A 300 -17.48 1.73 -0.39
C ALA A 300 -18.32 1.17 -1.55
N SER A 301 -17.78 1.20 -2.79
CA SER A 301 -18.44 0.71 -4.00
C SER A 301 -18.26 -0.79 -4.22
N ALA A 302 -17.23 -1.40 -3.63
CA ALA A 302 -16.98 -2.83 -3.73
C ALA A 302 -18.06 -3.59 -2.97
N ALA A 303 -18.83 -4.42 -3.68
CA ALA A 303 -19.74 -5.36 -3.04
C ALA A 303 -18.92 -6.27 -2.12
N PRO A 304 -19.36 -6.54 -0.88
CA PRO A 304 -18.74 -7.56 -0.08
C PRO A 304 -18.81 -8.89 -0.84
N PRO A 305 -17.76 -9.73 -0.80
CA PRO A 305 -17.89 -11.11 -1.31
C PRO A 305 -19.04 -11.77 -0.57
N LEU A 306 -19.96 -12.29 -1.34
CA LEU A 306 -21.23 -12.90 -0.88
C LEU A 306 -21.01 -14.04 0.11
#